data_3e16fb0318016de71b55502bd1269c39
#
_entry.id   3e16fb0318016de71b55502bd1269c39
#
_cell.length_a   1.000
_cell.length_b   1.000
_cell.length_c   1.000
_cell.angle_alpha   90.00
_cell.angle_beta   90.00
_cell.angle_gamma   90.00
#
_symmetry.space_group_name_H-M   'P 1'
#
loop_
_entity.id
_entity.type
_entity.pdbx_description
1 polymer ?
#
loop_
_entity_poly.entity_id
_entity_poly.type
_entity_poly.pdbx_seq_one_letter_code
_entity_poly.pdbx_strand_id
1 'polypeptide(L)'
;MVDLSNRIQQIINQYIESGQYFTINRARQYGKTTLLYLLEKELRKQDYLVLSLSFEAADEYFESLGSLAEGLSLDIEECLREQNVDEKVLEEWNHSISERFPMRSLGTKISNLCRKCGKKVVLMIDEVDKSSDNQIFLSFLGLLREKYLKCQQGKDVTFHSVILAGVYDIKTLKLKLYPQEESKYNSPWNIAVDFNIEMSFSVSDIQTMIQEYEQEHRTGMDVKEISRILYDYTSGYPYLVSKICQLLDERVFDVQVWTREGILSAVKVLLKEPNTLFDDMTKKLLDHPQLKEMLQNI
;
A
#
# COMPACT_ATOMS: atom_id res chain seq x y z
N MET A 1 -4.32 19.14 -3.54
CA MET A 1 -3.91 17.82 -2.96
C MET A 1 -2.44 17.89 -2.58
N VAL A 2 -1.95 17.15 -1.54
CA VAL A 2 -0.52 17.14 -1.21
C VAL A 2 0.29 16.62 -2.41
N ASP A 3 1.36 17.33 -2.77
CA ASP A 3 2.28 16.89 -3.82
C ASP A 3 3.19 15.77 -3.29
N LEU A 4 3.02 14.57 -3.84
CA LEU A 4 3.80 13.37 -3.50
C LEU A 4 4.91 13.07 -4.53
N SER A 5 5.16 13.93 -5.51
CA SER A 5 6.08 13.67 -6.62
C SER A 5 7.49 13.32 -6.15
N ASN A 6 8.02 14.04 -5.17
CA ASN A 6 9.34 13.77 -4.60
C ASN A 6 9.39 12.40 -3.91
N ARG A 7 8.33 12.03 -3.20
CA ARG A 7 8.24 10.75 -2.50
C ARG A 7 8.15 9.58 -3.48
N ILE A 8 7.34 9.74 -4.53
CA ILE A 8 7.24 8.76 -5.62
C ILE A 8 8.60 8.57 -6.29
N GLN A 9 9.31 9.67 -6.60
CA GLN A 9 10.63 9.57 -7.22
C GLN A 9 11.66 8.90 -6.30
N GLN A 10 11.60 9.14 -4.99
CA GLN A 10 12.44 8.42 -4.02
C GLN A 10 12.16 6.91 -4.03
N ILE A 11 10.87 6.50 -4.08
CA ILE A 11 10.51 5.09 -4.16
C ILE A 11 11.07 4.47 -5.43
N ILE A 12 10.90 5.13 -6.57
CA ILE A 12 11.41 4.64 -7.86
C ILE A 12 12.92 4.45 -7.79
N ASN A 13 13.66 5.50 -7.41
CA ASN A 13 15.13 5.48 -7.42
C ASN A 13 15.73 4.50 -6.41
N GLN A 14 15.15 4.42 -5.20
CA GLN A 14 15.72 3.61 -4.12
C GLN A 14 15.34 2.14 -4.21
N TYR A 15 14.14 1.83 -4.69
CA TYR A 15 13.58 0.47 -4.63
C TYR A 15 13.29 -0.13 -6.01
N ILE A 16 12.58 0.62 -6.88
CA ILE A 16 12.12 0.05 -8.15
C ILE A 16 13.28 -0.13 -9.13
N GLU A 17 14.10 0.89 -9.36
CA GLU A 17 15.22 0.81 -10.32
C GLU A 17 16.20 -0.30 -9.97
N SER A 18 16.46 -0.50 -8.67
CA SER A 18 17.33 -1.56 -8.15
C SER A 18 16.67 -2.94 -8.07
N GLY A 19 15.42 -3.08 -8.51
CA GLY A 19 14.72 -4.36 -8.56
C GLY A 19 14.43 -4.95 -7.18
N GLN A 20 14.17 -4.11 -6.17
CA GLN A 20 13.91 -4.58 -4.81
C GLN A 20 12.47 -5.08 -4.64
N TYR A 21 12.30 -6.09 -3.79
CA TYR A 21 11.02 -6.50 -3.26
C TYR A 21 10.85 -5.87 -1.88
N PHE A 22 9.70 -5.24 -1.60
CA PHE A 22 9.49 -4.54 -0.34
C PHE A 22 8.02 -4.51 0.09
N THR A 23 7.79 -4.14 1.34
CA THR A 23 6.45 -4.03 1.91
C THR A 23 6.20 -2.64 2.45
N ILE A 24 5.08 -2.04 2.06
CA ILE A 24 4.57 -0.79 2.63
C ILE A 24 3.58 -1.14 3.76
N ASN A 25 4.10 -1.30 4.97
CA ASN A 25 3.32 -1.59 6.17
C ASN A 25 3.03 -0.30 6.95
N ARG A 26 1.87 0.26 6.72
CA ARG A 26 1.40 1.48 7.42
C ARG A 26 -0.03 1.26 7.92
N ALA A 27 -0.39 1.98 8.96
CA ALA A 27 -1.74 1.95 9.53
C ALA A 27 -2.82 2.21 8.47
N ARG A 28 -4.07 1.90 8.80
CA ARG A 28 -5.21 2.23 7.92
C ARG A 28 -5.26 3.72 7.64
N GLN A 29 -5.82 4.09 6.49
CA GLN A 29 -5.99 5.49 6.09
C GLN A 29 -4.69 6.32 6.06
N TYR A 30 -3.55 5.65 5.89
CA TYR A 30 -2.23 6.27 5.77
C TYR A 30 -1.84 6.63 4.33
N GLY A 31 -2.78 6.54 3.40
CA GLY A 31 -2.57 6.90 1.99
C GLY A 31 -1.84 5.85 1.15
N LYS A 32 -1.79 4.57 1.59
CA LYS A 32 -1.13 3.47 0.84
C LYS A 32 -1.69 3.32 -0.57
N THR A 33 -3.00 3.15 -0.71
CA THR A 33 -3.69 3.00 -2.01
C THR A 33 -3.46 4.21 -2.91
N THR A 34 -3.53 5.43 -2.37
CA THR A 34 -3.24 6.66 -3.13
C THR A 34 -1.79 6.68 -3.61
N LEU A 35 -0.84 6.29 -2.76
CA LEU A 35 0.57 6.22 -3.13
C LEU A 35 0.81 5.19 -4.23
N LEU A 36 0.22 3.98 -4.12
CA LEU A 36 0.32 2.94 -5.15
C LEU A 36 -0.26 3.42 -6.48
N TYR A 37 -1.43 4.06 -6.47
CA TYR A 37 -2.04 4.63 -7.68
C TYR A 37 -1.14 5.67 -8.37
N LEU A 38 -0.58 6.59 -7.60
CA LEU A 38 0.32 7.61 -8.15
C LEU A 38 1.65 7.01 -8.64
N LEU A 39 2.18 6.03 -7.92
CA LEU A 39 3.37 5.29 -8.30
C LEU A 39 3.15 4.51 -9.61
N GLU A 40 2.02 3.82 -9.75
CA GLU A 40 1.62 3.15 -10.98
C GLU A 40 1.60 4.12 -12.17
N LYS A 41 0.92 5.26 -12.00
CA LYS A 41 0.82 6.29 -13.04
C LYS A 41 2.19 6.79 -13.49
N GLU A 42 3.13 6.93 -12.55
CA GLU A 42 4.48 7.40 -12.87
C GLU A 42 5.33 6.30 -13.53
N LEU A 43 5.24 5.06 -13.04
CA LEU A 43 5.96 3.91 -13.62
C LEU A 43 5.51 3.62 -15.06
N ARG A 44 4.19 3.72 -15.34
CA ARG A 44 3.66 3.56 -16.71
C ARG A 44 4.25 4.59 -17.70
N LYS A 45 4.57 5.81 -17.25
CA LYS A 45 5.25 6.82 -18.09
C LYS A 45 6.72 6.47 -18.36
N GLN A 46 7.36 5.73 -17.43
CA GLN A 46 8.76 5.31 -17.51
C GLN A 46 8.93 3.93 -18.19
N ASP A 47 7.92 3.50 -18.95
CA ASP A 47 7.92 2.26 -19.73
C ASP A 47 8.02 0.96 -18.92
N TYR A 48 7.55 0.98 -17.68
CA TYR A 48 7.32 -0.25 -16.92
C TYR A 48 5.95 -0.87 -17.28
N LEU A 49 5.87 -2.20 -17.23
CA LEU A 49 4.60 -2.92 -17.20
C LEU A 49 4.19 -3.08 -15.73
N VAL A 50 3.10 -2.46 -15.32
CA VAL A 50 2.66 -2.44 -13.92
C VAL A 50 1.44 -3.33 -13.76
N LEU A 51 1.56 -4.34 -12.90
CA LEU A 51 0.45 -5.21 -12.49
C LEU A 51 -0.02 -4.75 -11.11
N SER A 52 -1.13 -4.01 -11.07
CA SER A 52 -1.68 -3.41 -9.86
C SER A 52 -2.92 -4.19 -9.43
N LEU A 53 -2.82 -4.93 -8.35
CA LEU A 53 -3.83 -5.84 -7.83
C LEU A 53 -4.27 -5.40 -6.43
N SER A 54 -5.46 -5.86 -6.00
CA SER A 54 -5.97 -5.66 -4.64
C SER A 54 -6.59 -6.93 -4.09
N PHE A 55 -6.28 -7.24 -2.83
CA PHE A 55 -6.94 -8.34 -2.12
C PHE A 55 -8.17 -7.89 -1.31
N GLU A 56 -8.69 -6.68 -1.56
CA GLU A 56 -9.83 -6.15 -0.80
C GLU A 56 -11.08 -7.04 -0.89
N ALA A 57 -11.38 -7.58 -2.05
CA ALA A 57 -12.54 -8.43 -2.31
C ALA A 57 -12.14 -9.86 -2.77
N ALA A 58 -10.96 -10.34 -2.37
CA ALA A 58 -10.37 -11.57 -2.87
C ALA A 58 -10.51 -12.76 -1.89
N ASP A 59 -11.54 -12.80 -1.05
CA ASP A 59 -11.71 -13.87 -0.06
C ASP A 59 -11.74 -15.27 -0.71
N GLU A 60 -12.40 -15.40 -1.86
CA GLU A 60 -12.50 -16.66 -2.64
C GLU A 60 -11.14 -17.16 -3.15
N TYR A 61 -10.16 -16.27 -3.36
CA TYR A 61 -8.82 -16.64 -3.79
C TYR A 61 -8.10 -17.53 -2.76
N PHE A 62 -8.45 -17.35 -1.48
CA PHE A 62 -7.80 -18.04 -0.38
C PHE A 62 -8.50 -19.33 0.06
N GLU A 63 -9.42 -19.87 -0.74
CA GLU A 63 -10.05 -21.16 -0.52
C GLU A 63 -9.14 -22.33 -0.93
N SER A 64 -8.36 -22.15 -2.00
CA SER A 64 -7.40 -23.16 -2.49
C SER A 64 -6.23 -22.54 -3.26
N LEU A 65 -5.16 -23.33 -3.43
CA LEU A 65 -4.04 -22.91 -4.30
C LEU A 65 -4.47 -22.74 -5.77
N GLY A 66 -5.47 -23.50 -6.21
CA GLY A 66 -6.08 -23.38 -7.54
C GLY A 66 -6.80 -22.03 -7.67
N SER A 67 -7.71 -21.73 -6.73
CA SER A 67 -8.48 -20.47 -6.71
C SER A 67 -7.54 -19.26 -6.70
N LEU A 68 -6.49 -19.28 -5.88
CA LEU A 68 -5.52 -18.17 -5.85
C LEU A 68 -4.78 -18.03 -7.18
N ALA A 69 -4.31 -19.13 -7.76
CA ALA A 69 -3.56 -19.08 -9.02
C ALA A 69 -4.43 -18.62 -10.20
N GLU A 70 -5.69 -19.05 -10.24
CA GLU A 70 -6.67 -18.61 -11.25
C GLU A 70 -7.07 -17.14 -11.06
N GLY A 71 -7.42 -16.73 -9.83
CA GLY A 71 -7.77 -15.37 -9.52
C GLY A 71 -6.64 -14.39 -9.89
N LEU A 72 -5.41 -14.65 -9.42
CA LEU A 72 -4.24 -13.86 -9.81
C LEU A 72 -4.00 -13.87 -11.33
N SER A 73 -4.28 -14.99 -12.02
CA SER A 73 -4.14 -15.03 -13.47
C SER A 73 -5.15 -14.15 -14.19
N LEU A 74 -6.39 -14.08 -13.69
CA LEU A 74 -7.44 -13.20 -14.23
C LEU A 74 -7.13 -11.73 -13.98
N ASP A 75 -6.77 -11.36 -12.77
CA ASP A 75 -6.42 -9.98 -12.43
C ASP A 75 -5.22 -9.47 -13.26
N ILE A 76 -4.20 -10.33 -13.43
CA ILE A 76 -3.04 -9.99 -14.25
C ILE A 76 -3.47 -9.85 -15.73
N GLU A 77 -4.35 -10.71 -16.24
CA GLU A 77 -4.87 -10.59 -17.60
C GLU A 77 -5.56 -9.23 -17.82
N GLU A 78 -6.37 -8.80 -16.86
CA GLU A 78 -7.04 -7.49 -16.91
C GLU A 78 -6.00 -6.36 -16.98
N CYS A 79 -5.00 -6.37 -16.11
CA CYS A 79 -3.89 -5.39 -16.15
C CYS A 79 -3.15 -5.38 -17.50
N LEU A 80 -2.95 -6.55 -18.12
CA LEU A 80 -2.27 -6.66 -19.43
C LEU A 80 -3.13 -6.06 -20.54
N ARG A 81 -4.45 -6.30 -20.52
CA ARG A 81 -5.41 -5.73 -21.48
C ARG A 81 -5.49 -4.22 -21.39
N GLU A 82 -5.58 -3.67 -20.17
CA GLU A 82 -5.61 -2.23 -19.93
C GLU A 82 -4.36 -1.50 -20.47
N GLN A 83 -3.20 -2.14 -20.43
CA GLN A 83 -1.95 -1.57 -20.88
C GLN A 83 -1.62 -1.88 -22.34
N ASN A 84 -2.58 -2.44 -23.11
CA ASN A 84 -2.44 -2.77 -24.54
C ASN A 84 -1.15 -3.56 -24.82
N VAL A 85 -0.87 -4.58 -24.02
CA VAL A 85 0.26 -5.49 -24.25
C VAL A 85 0.04 -6.28 -25.54
N ASP A 86 1.12 -6.63 -26.22
CA ASP A 86 1.10 -7.38 -27.50
C ASP A 86 0.16 -8.60 -27.42
N GLU A 87 -0.69 -8.76 -28.44
CA GLU A 87 -1.72 -9.80 -28.48
C GLU A 87 -1.13 -11.22 -28.33
N LYS A 88 0.07 -11.47 -28.85
CA LYS A 88 0.75 -12.77 -28.68
C LYS A 88 1.14 -13.06 -27.23
N VAL A 89 1.45 -12.01 -26.45
CA VAL A 89 1.73 -12.16 -25.00
C VAL A 89 0.45 -12.45 -24.25
N LEU A 90 -0.66 -11.81 -24.64
CA LEU A 90 -2.00 -12.09 -24.09
C LEU A 90 -2.49 -13.50 -24.42
N GLU A 91 -2.36 -13.95 -25.67
CA GLU A 91 -2.74 -15.31 -26.09
C GLU A 91 -1.98 -16.35 -25.28
N GLU A 92 -0.68 -16.15 -25.07
CA GLU A 92 0.11 -17.07 -24.25
C GLU A 92 -0.23 -17.00 -22.76
N TRP A 93 -0.58 -15.83 -22.25
CA TRP A 93 -1.05 -15.68 -20.88
C TRP A 93 -2.37 -16.42 -20.66
N ASN A 94 -3.25 -16.48 -21.63
CA ASN A 94 -4.58 -17.10 -21.53
C ASN A 94 -4.59 -18.63 -21.45
N HIS A 95 -3.42 -19.29 -21.45
CA HIS A 95 -3.38 -20.72 -21.19
C HIS A 95 -3.88 -21.06 -19.79
N SER A 96 -4.67 -22.11 -19.66
CA SER A 96 -5.26 -22.55 -18.39
C SER A 96 -4.19 -22.87 -17.32
N ILE A 97 -4.54 -22.63 -16.07
CA ILE A 97 -3.75 -23.06 -14.91
C ILE A 97 -3.89 -24.58 -14.75
N SER A 98 -2.81 -25.28 -14.42
CA SER A 98 -2.83 -26.70 -14.15
C SER A 98 -3.51 -26.99 -12.81
N GLU A 99 -4.59 -27.76 -12.79
CA GLU A 99 -5.28 -28.16 -11.57
C GLU A 99 -4.36 -28.92 -10.58
N ARG A 100 -3.46 -29.75 -11.09
CA ARG A 100 -2.56 -30.57 -10.28
C ARG A 100 -1.43 -29.76 -9.64
N PHE A 101 -0.91 -28.74 -10.34
CA PHE A 101 0.23 -27.92 -9.90
C PHE A 101 -0.01 -26.42 -10.16
N PRO A 102 -1.03 -25.82 -9.52
CA PRO A 102 -1.48 -24.47 -9.87
C PRO A 102 -0.39 -23.42 -9.66
N MET A 103 0.32 -23.42 -8.53
CA MET A 103 1.37 -22.44 -8.25
C MET A 103 2.58 -22.57 -9.19
N ARG A 104 2.93 -23.80 -9.60
CA ARG A 104 3.99 -24.01 -10.60
C ARG A 104 3.56 -23.50 -11.97
N SER A 105 2.31 -23.73 -12.35
CA SER A 105 1.73 -23.23 -13.60
C SER A 105 1.76 -21.69 -13.63
N LEU A 106 1.28 -21.04 -12.57
CA LEU A 106 1.34 -19.59 -12.40
C LEU A 106 2.80 -19.09 -12.51
N GLY A 107 3.74 -19.73 -11.82
CA GLY A 107 5.16 -19.38 -11.89
C GLY A 107 5.72 -19.46 -13.31
N THR A 108 5.30 -20.42 -14.12
CA THR A 108 5.69 -20.55 -15.53
C THR A 108 5.11 -19.41 -16.38
N LYS A 109 3.83 -19.08 -16.18
CA LYS A 109 3.17 -17.94 -16.84
C LYS A 109 3.90 -16.63 -16.54
N ILE A 110 4.27 -16.38 -15.27
CA ILE A 110 5.04 -15.21 -14.85
C ILE A 110 6.40 -15.16 -15.56
N SER A 111 7.14 -16.28 -15.65
CA SER A 111 8.42 -16.31 -16.36
C SER A 111 8.26 -15.95 -17.85
N ASN A 112 7.23 -16.51 -18.49
CA ASN A 112 6.95 -16.26 -19.90
C ASN A 112 6.59 -14.79 -20.15
N LEU A 113 5.72 -14.22 -19.32
CA LEU A 113 5.35 -12.81 -19.37
C LEU A 113 6.60 -11.92 -19.27
N CYS A 114 7.37 -12.08 -18.20
CA CYS A 114 8.56 -11.24 -17.96
C CYS A 114 9.64 -11.39 -19.05
N ARG A 115 9.69 -12.54 -19.75
CA ARG A 115 10.63 -12.76 -20.86
C ARG A 115 10.16 -12.12 -22.18
N LYS A 116 8.85 -12.06 -22.40
CA LYS A 116 8.27 -11.72 -23.71
C LYS A 116 7.67 -10.32 -23.80
N CYS A 117 7.29 -9.71 -22.69
CA CYS A 117 6.65 -8.38 -22.70
C CYS A 117 7.59 -7.23 -23.11
N GLY A 118 8.90 -7.45 -23.16
CA GLY A 118 9.89 -6.44 -23.56
C GLY A 118 10.10 -5.30 -22.56
N LYS A 119 9.38 -5.30 -21.43
CA LYS A 119 9.41 -4.27 -20.38
C LYS A 119 9.80 -4.87 -19.04
N LYS A 120 10.28 -4.03 -18.11
CA LYS A 120 10.43 -4.42 -16.72
C LYS A 120 9.05 -4.50 -16.06
N VAL A 121 8.70 -5.66 -15.50
CA VAL A 121 7.40 -5.90 -14.88
C VAL A 121 7.45 -5.60 -13.39
N VAL A 122 6.57 -4.74 -12.91
CA VAL A 122 6.40 -4.42 -11.48
C VAL A 122 5.05 -4.96 -11.02
N LEU A 123 5.07 -5.79 -9.97
CA LEU A 123 3.85 -6.28 -9.32
C LEU A 123 3.58 -5.45 -8.07
N MET A 124 2.39 -4.91 -7.95
CA MET A 124 1.90 -4.21 -6.76
C MET A 124 0.62 -4.90 -6.28
N ILE A 125 0.54 -5.23 -4.99
CA ILE A 125 -0.67 -5.81 -4.38
C ILE A 125 -1.03 -5.00 -3.14
N ASP A 126 -2.22 -4.40 -3.14
CA ASP A 126 -2.79 -3.70 -1.98
C ASP A 126 -3.62 -4.63 -1.10
N GLU A 127 -3.86 -4.23 0.15
CA GLU A 127 -4.69 -4.92 1.16
C GLU A 127 -4.27 -6.39 1.43
N VAL A 128 -2.94 -6.67 1.38
CA VAL A 128 -2.42 -8.03 1.58
C VAL A 128 -2.65 -8.59 2.99
N ASP A 129 -3.00 -7.77 3.96
CA ASP A 129 -3.30 -8.17 5.32
C ASP A 129 -4.63 -8.93 5.47
N LYS A 130 -5.56 -8.80 4.53
CA LYS A 130 -6.78 -9.61 4.50
C LYS A 130 -6.51 -11.10 4.30
N SER A 131 -5.40 -11.42 3.63
CA SER A 131 -4.93 -12.79 3.39
C SER A 131 -3.88 -13.27 4.40
N SER A 132 -3.50 -12.44 5.36
CA SER A 132 -2.30 -12.63 6.18
C SER A 132 -2.31 -13.87 7.07
N ASP A 133 -3.47 -14.39 7.45
CA ASP A 133 -3.62 -15.56 8.30
C ASP A 133 -3.83 -16.85 7.48
N ASN A 134 -3.56 -16.83 6.16
CA ASN A 134 -3.85 -17.93 5.26
C ASN A 134 -2.57 -18.63 4.75
N GLN A 135 -2.50 -19.95 4.90
CA GLN A 135 -1.40 -20.80 4.42
C GLN A 135 -1.21 -20.70 2.89
N ILE A 136 -2.28 -20.45 2.15
CA ILE A 136 -2.26 -20.30 0.69
C ILE A 136 -1.47 -19.06 0.30
N PHE A 137 -1.66 -17.96 1.02
CA PHE A 137 -0.86 -16.74 0.82
C PHE A 137 0.63 -16.98 1.09
N LEU A 138 0.98 -17.73 2.14
CA LEU A 138 2.38 -18.11 2.38
C LEU A 138 2.98 -18.91 1.23
N SER A 139 2.18 -19.77 0.57
CA SER A 139 2.62 -20.53 -0.61
C SER A 139 2.90 -19.62 -1.80
N PHE A 140 2.09 -18.58 -1.98
CA PHE A 140 2.35 -17.54 -3.00
C PHE A 140 3.62 -16.74 -2.71
N LEU A 141 3.83 -16.31 -1.47
CA LEU A 141 5.10 -15.67 -1.07
C LEU A 141 6.30 -16.58 -1.29
N GLY A 142 6.12 -17.89 -1.05
CA GLY A 142 7.12 -18.92 -1.35
C GLY A 142 7.45 -19.00 -2.84
N LEU A 143 6.44 -18.92 -3.71
CA LEU A 143 6.63 -18.86 -5.17
C LEU A 143 7.42 -17.60 -5.57
N LEU A 144 7.02 -16.42 -5.08
CA LEU A 144 7.73 -15.17 -5.39
C LEU A 144 9.20 -15.23 -4.96
N ARG A 145 9.46 -15.79 -3.76
CA ARG A 145 10.82 -15.98 -3.27
C ARG A 145 11.62 -16.94 -4.13
N GLU A 146 11.06 -18.09 -4.48
CA GLU A 146 11.74 -19.08 -5.34
C GLU A 146 12.15 -18.46 -6.66
N LYS A 147 11.24 -17.73 -7.28
CA LYS A 147 11.50 -17.04 -8.56
C LYS A 147 12.56 -15.95 -8.43
N TYR A 148 12.49 -15.13 -7.38
CA TYR A 148 13.51 -14.12 -7.09
C TYR A 148 14.90 -14.75 -6.97
N LEU A 149 15.05 -15.80 -6.16
CA LEU A 149 16.33 -16.48 -5.96
C LEU A 149 16.86 -17.13 -7.24
N LYS A 150 15.99 -17.76 -8.05
CA LYS A 150 16.37 -18.30 -9.36
C LYS A 150 16.80 -17.22 -10.35
N CYS A 151 16.14 -16.06 -10.33
CA CYS A 151 16.50 -14.93 -11.16
C CYS A 151 17.88 -14.39 -10.77
N GLN A 152 18.17 -14.24 -9.48
CA GLN A 152 19.50 -13.84 -9.00
C GLN A 152 20.62 -14.82 -9.40
N GLN A 153 20.29 -16.10 -9.62
CA GLN A 153 21.21 -17.12 -10.10
C GLN A 153 21.29 -17.20 -11.64
N GLY A 154 20.56 -16.34 -12.36
CA GLY A 154 20.47 -16.39 -13.83
C GLY A 154 19.74 -17.62 -14.39
N LYS A 155 18.95 -18.34 -13.55
CA LYS A 155 18.24 -19.57 -13.94
C LYS A 155 16.81 -19.34 -14.36
N ASP A 156 16.24 -18.16 -14.07
CA ASP A 156 14.87 -17.79 -14.41
C ASP A 156 14.74 -16.27 -14.59
N VAL A 157 13.59 -15.84 -15.09
CA VAL A 157 13.16 -14.42 -15.14
C VAL A 157 11.89 -14.27 -14.32
N THR A 158 11.75 -13.12 -13.64
CA THR A 158 10.58 -12.82 -12.80
C THR A 158 10.31 -11.33 -12.76
N PHE A 159 9.35 -10.91 -11.96
CA PHE A 159 9.07 -9.50 -11.71
C PHE A 159 10.35 -8.73 -11.38
N HIS A 160 10.50 -7.57 -11.97
CA HIS A 160 11.62 -6.67 -11.67
C HIS A 160 11.54 -6.17 -10.24
N SER A 161 10.35 -5.76 -9.79
CA SER A 161 10.08 -5.36 -8.41
C SER A 161 8.72 -5.88 -7.96
N VAL A 162 8.56 -6.13 -6.65
CA VAL A 162 7.29 -6.51 -6.04
C VAL A 162 7.03 -5.64 -4.82
N ILE A 163 5.86 -5.03 -4.78
CA ILE A 163 5.38 -4.17 -3.70
C ILE A 163 4.15 -4.80 -3.08
N LEU A 164 4.22 -5.10 -1.80
CA LEU A 164 3.07 -5.55 -1.03
C LEU A 164 2.67 -4.46 -0.04
N ALA A 165 1.41 -4.02 -0.08
CA ALA A 165 0.91 -2.98 0.82
C ALA A 165 -0.15 -3.55 1.76
N GLY A 166 -0.05 -3.20 3.04
CA GLY A 166 -0.96 -3.66 4.08
C GLY A 166 -0.74 -2.96 5.42
N VAL A 167 -1.42 -3.43 6.46
CA VAL A 167 -1.33 -2.88 7.82
C VAL A 167 -0.25 -3.58 8.62
N TYR A 168 -0.07 -4.89 8.40
CA TYR A 168 0.85 -5.72 9.20
C TYR A 168 2.17 -5.97 8.47
N ASP A 169 3.21 -6.24 9.24
CA ASP A 169 4.48 -6.69 8.69
C ASP A 169 4.37 -8.15 8.23
N ILE A 170 4.44 -8.35 6.91
CA ILE A 170 4.36 -9.66 6.27
C ILE A 170 5.52 -10.58 6.70
N LYS A 171 6.66 -10.02 7.09
CA LYS A 171 7.81 -10.80 7.60
C LYS A 171 7.46 -11.58 8.87
N THR A 172 6.52 -11.07 9.67
CA THR A 172 6.09 -11.68 10.94
C THR A 172 4.88 -12.61 10.84
N LEU A 173 4.25 -12.73 9.66
CA LEU A 173 3.04 -13.52 9.46
C LEU A 173 3.15 -14.98 9.91
N LYS A 174 4.29 -15.60 9.65
CA LYS A 174 4.52 -17.01 10.00
C LYS A 174 4.52 -17.25 11.51
N LEU A 175 5.01 -16.29 12.29
CA LEU A 175 5.00 -16.36 13.76
C LEU A 175 3.57 -16.36 14.32
N LYS A 176 2.63 -15.66 13.64
CA LYS A 176 1.22 -15.66 14.03
C LYS A 176 0.54 -17.00 13.75
N LEU A 177 0.85 -17.65 12.61
CA LEU A 177 0.26 -18.92 12.21
C LEU A 177 0.82 -20.12 12.99
N TYR A 178 2.07 -20.07 13.41
CA TYR A 178 2.77 -21.14 14.11
C TYR A 178 3.55 -20.65 15.35
N PRO A 179 2.87 -20.21 16.42
CA PRO A 179 3.52 -19.61 17.60
C PRO A 179 4.50 -20.56 18.30
N GLN A 180 4.32 -21.88 18.14
CA GLN A 180 5.17 -22.89 18.80
C GLN A 180 6.44 -23.27 18.02
N GLU A 181 6.59 -22.77 16.78
CA GLU A 181 7.69 -23.10 15.88
C GLU A 181 8.69 -21.96 15.68
N GLU A 182 8.77 -21.02 16.62
CA GLU A 182 9.57 -19.77 16.52
C GLU A 182 11.03 -19.96 16.07
N SER A 183 11.63 -21.12 16.28
CA SER A 183 13.06 -21.33 16.02
C SER A 183 13.41 -21.98 14.68
N LYS A 184 12.46 -22.44 13.88
CA LYS A 184 12.75 -23.32 12.73
C LYS A 184 12.50 -22.77 11.33
N TYR A 185 11.74 -21.71 11.17
CA TYR A 185 11.36 -21.27 9.83
C TYR A 185 11.45 -19.76 9.59
N ASN A 186 12.37 -19.36 8.71
CA ASN A 186 12.39 -18.00 8.17
C ASN A 186 11.13 -17.71 7.34
N SER A 187 10.56 -16.50 7.47
CA SER A 187 9.47 -16.04 6.62
C SER A 187 9.83 -16.20 5.14
N PRO A 188 8.90 -16.68 4.28
CA PRO A 188 9.14 -16.68 2.83
C PRO A 188 9.44 -15.30 2.29
N TRP A 189 9.05 -14.24 2.98
CA TRP A 189 9.24 -12.83 2.58
C TRP A 189 10.53 -12.18 3.11
N ASN A 190 11.49 -12.97 3.59
CA ASN A 190 12.79 -12.46 4.06
C ASN A 190 13.70 -11.91 2.96
N ILE A 191 13.29 -12.01 1.69
CA ILE A 191 13.96 -11.40 0.53
C ILE A 191 13.62 -9.90 0.40
N ALA A 192 12.56 -9.45 1.07
CA ALA A 192 12.12 -8.06 1.00
C ALA A 192 13.01 -7.16 1.85
N VAL A 193 13.34 -6.00 1.28
CA VAL A 193 14.04 -4.93 1.99
C VAL A 193 13.07 -4.11 2.84
N ASP A 194 13.59 -3.38 3.82
CA ASP A 194 12.78 -2.51 4.66
C ASP A 194 12.41 -1.23 3.91
N PHE A 195 11.16 -0.82 4.05
CA PHE A 195 10.65 0.42 3.46
C PHE A 195 10.79 1.57 4.46
N ASN A 196 11.77 2.45 4.22
CA ASN A 196 12.17 3.50 5.14
C ASN A 196 11.74 4.91 4.70
N ILE A 197 10.83 5.01 3.71
CA ILE A 197 10.32 6.32 3.28
C ILE A 197 9.17 6.73 4.21
N GLU A 198 9.27 7.96 4.74
CA GLU A 198 8.23 8.54 5.59
C GLU A 198 6.98 8.86 4.76
N MET A 199 5.82 8.43 5.24
CA MET A 199 4.54 8.64 4.58
C MET A 199 3.68 9.72 5.26
N SER A 200 3.99 10.11 6.50
CA SER A 200 3.33 11.26 7.14
C SER A 200 3.62 12.53 6.36
N PHE A 201 2.67 13.45 6.35
CA PHE A 201 2.89 14.76 5.76
C PHE A 201 3.75 15.63 6.69
N SER A 202 4.80 16.23 6.15
CA SER A 202 5.53 17.29 6.83
C SER A 202 4.72 18.58 6.84
N VAL A 203 5.13 19.56 7.64
CA VAL A 203 4.52 20.91 7.60
C VAL A 203 4.60 21.49 6.19
N SER A 204 5.71 21.27 5.47
CA SER A 204 5.87 21.73 4.08
C SER A 204 4.92 21.02 3.11
N ASP A 205 4.66 19.71 3.28
CA ASP A 205 3.69 18.98 2.46
C ASP A 205 2.27 19.55 2.67
N ILE A 206 1.88 19.76 3.93
CA ILE A 206 0.58 20.38 4.26
C ILE A 206 0.50 21.78 3.68
N GLN A 207 1.58 22.55 3.76
CA GLN A 207 1.63 23.92 3.22
C GLN A 207 1.37 23.96 1.71
N THR A 208 1.86 22.99 0.92
CA THR A 208 1.57 22.96 -0.53
C THR A 208 0.08 22.81 -0.79
N MET A 209 -0.60 21.93 -0.06
CA MET A 209 -2.04 21.71 -0.18
C MET A 209 -2.86 22.95 0.23
N ILE A 210 -2.52 23.55 1.38
CA ILE A 210 -3.20 24.75 1.89
C ILE A 210 -2.96 25.97 0.98
N GLN A 211 -1.76 26.08 0.40
CA GLN A 211 -1.43 27.14 -0.55
C GLN A 211 -2.27 27.04 -1.84
N GLU A 212 -2.47 25.81 -2.37
CA GLU A 212 -3.31 25.55 -3.54
C GLU A 212 -4.76 25.98 -3.24
N TYR A 213 -5.29 25.58 -2.07
CA TYR A 213 -6.62 25.97 -1.62
C TYR A 213 -6.77 27.49 -1.47
N GLU A 214 -5.80 28.19 -0.85
CA GLU A 214 -5.84 29.64 -0.67
C GLU A 214 -5.84 30.39 -2.01
N GLN A 215 -5.08 29.90 -3.01
CA GLN A 215 -5.07 30.49 -4.36
C GLN A 215 -6.45 30.43 -5.04
N GLU A 216 -7.19 29.34 -4.83
CA GLU A 216 -8.50 29.12 -5.42
C GLU A 216 -9.61 29.88 -4.66
N HIS A 217 -9.61 29.85 -3.33
CA HIS A 217 -10.72 30.31 -2.50
C HIS A 217 -10.49 31.70 -1.87
N ARG A 218 -9.25 32.18 -1.82
CA ARG A 218 -8.87 33.52 -1.31
C ARG A 218 -9.46 33.82 0.08
N THR A 219 -9.27 32.91 1.01
CA THR A 219 -9.82 33.01 2.37
C THR A 219 -9.12 34.06 3.24
N GLY A 220 -7.91 34.49 2.86
CA GLY A 220 -7.06 35.42 3.63
C GLY A 220 -6.34 34.76 4.79
N MET A 221 -6.23 33.39 4.82
CA MET A 221 -5.57 32.67 5.89
C MET A 221 -4.04 32.84 5.86
N ASP A 222 -3.40 32.76 7.01
CA ASP A 222 -1.97 32.54 7.09
C ASP A 222 -1.64 31.06 6.84
N VAL A 223 -1.24 30.77 5.60
CA VAL A 223 -0.95 29.41 5.13
C VAL A 223 0.12 28.70 5.99
N LYS A 224 1.14 29.44 6.47
CA LYS A 224 2.22 28.86 7.28
C LYS A 224 1.73 28.51 8.69
N GLU A 225 0.98 29.42 9.30
CA GLU A 225 0.40 29.19 10.63
C GLU A 225 -0.60 28.02 10.59
N ILE A 226 -1.54 28.03 9.64
CA ILE A 226 -2.55 26.98 9.47
C ILE A 226 -1.88 25.62 9.27
N SER A 227 -0.86 25.51 8.40
CA SER A 227 -0.16 24.26 8.15
C SER A 227 0.54 23.72 9.39
N ARG A 228 1.14 24.59 10.21
CA ARG A 228 1.76 24.21 11.48
C ARG A 228 0.72 23.72 12.48
N ILE A 229 -0.41 24.40 12.62
CA ILE A 229 -1.48 24.02 13.55
C ILE A 229 -2.06 22.67 13.13
N LEU A 230 -2.33 22.45 11.85
CA LEU A 230 -2.78 21.15 11.33
C LEU A 230 -1.78 20.04 11.67
N TYR A 231 -0.49 20.30 11.48
CA TYR A 231 0.56 19.33 11.84
C TYR A 231 0.59 19.05 13.35
N ASP A 232 0.47 20.07 14.21
CA ASP A 232 0.50 19.93 15.67
C ASP A 232 -0.65 19.01 16.18
N TYR A 233 -1.82 19.07 15.53
CA TYR A 233 -2.96 18.20 15.89
C TYR A 233 -2.91 16.81 15.27
N THR A 234 -2.20 16.62 14.16
CA THR A 234 -2.29 15.39 13.36
C THR A 234 -0.98 14.62 13.27
N SER A 235 0.15 15.25 13.65
CA SER A 235 1.50 14.75 13.37
C SER A 235 1.68 14.37 11.89
N GLY A 236 0.96 15.07 10.99
CA GLY A 236 0.98 14.81 9.56
C GLY A 236 0.27 13.54 9.10
N TYR A 237 -0.58 12.93 9.95
CA TYR A 237 -1.35 11.76 9.57
C TYR A 237 -2.28 12.08 8.39
N PRO A 238 -2.11 11.48 7.19
CA PRO A 238 -2.76 11.95 5.95
C PRO A 238 -4.28 12.07 6.04
N TYR A 239 -4.94 11.07 6.60
CA TYR A 239 -6.39 11.09 6.77
C TYR A 239 -6.84 12.23 7.71
N LEU A 240 -6.16 12.41 8.84
CA LEU A 240 -6.55 13.44 9.82
C LEU A 240 -6.39 14.85 9.25
N VAL A 241 -5.29 15.09 8.54
CA VAL A 241 -5.06 16.36 7.84
C VAL A 241 -6.18 16.64 6.84
N SER A 242 -6.45 15.67 5.95
CA SER A 242 -7.50 15.81 4.93
C SER A 242 -8.90 15.97 5.55
N LYS A 243 -9.20 15.21 6.60
CA LYS A 243 -10.53 15.25 7.25
C LYS A 243 -10.78 16.56 7.99
N ILE A 244 -9.77 17.11 8.66
CA ILE A 244 -9.89 18.43 9.31
C ILE A 244 -10.12 19.50 8.24
N CYS A 245 -9.35 19.49 7.14
CA CYS A 245 -9.54 20.45 6.04
C CYS A 245 -10.93 20.32 5.42
N GLN A 246 -11.42 19.11 5.20
CA GLN A 246 -12.78 18.85 4.72
C GLN A 246 -13.84 19.45 5.66
N LEU A 247 -13.69 19.25 6.97
CA LEU A 247 -14.62 19.81 7.95
C LEU A 247 -14.62 21.33 7.95
N LEU A 248 -13.44 21.96 7.75
CA LEU A 248 -13.33 23.41 7.65
C LEU A 248 -13.98 23.97 6.38
N ASP A 249 -13.95 23.23 5.30
CA ASP A 249 -14.52 23.64 4.00
C ASP A 249 -16.05 23.44 3.96
N GLU A 250 -16.54 22.29 4.46
CA GLU A 250 -17.93 21.89 4.30
C GLU A 250 -18.85 22.39 5.42
N ARG A 251 -18.32 22.77 6.58
CA ARG A 251 -19.15 23.14 7.74
C ARG A 251 -19.11 24.63 8.05
N VAL A 252 -20.26 25.13 8.49
CA VAL A 252 -20.37 26.47 9.08
C VAL A 252 -20.05 26.37 10.56
N PHE A 253 -19.08 27.19 11.00
CA PHE A 253 -18.71 27.38 12.40
C PHE A 253 -19.06 28.80 12.83
N ASP A 254 -19.32 29.00 14.13
CA ASP A 254 -19.59 30.31 14.72
C ASP A 254 -18.31 31.18 14.86
N VAL A 255 -17.20 30.73 14.26
CA VAL A 255 -15.88 31.36 14.28
C VAL A 255 -15.32 31.41 12.86
N GLN A 256 -14.33 32.28 12.64
CA GLN A 256 -13.63 32.32 11.38
C GLN A 256 -12.95 30.96 11.13
N VAL A 257 -13.22 30.40 9.95
CA VAL A 257 -12.96 28.98 9.66
C VAL A 257 -11.47 28.66 9.63
N TRP A 258 -10.71 29.37 8.80
CA TRP A 258 -9.28 29.13 8.60
C TRP A 258 -8.43 29.91 9.62
N THR A 259 -8.66 29.62 10.89
CA THR A 259 -7.94 30.15 12.06
C THR A 259 -7.63 29.02 13.05
N ARG A 260 -6.86 29.31 14.09
CA ARG A 260 -6.61 28.37 15.20
C ARG A 260 -7.92 27.90 15.84
N GLU A 261 -8.86 28.83 16.08
CA GLU A 261 -10.15 28.57 16.69
C GLU A 261 -11.03 27.69 15.78
N GLY A 262 -11.02 27.95 14.47
CA GLY A 262 -11.72 27.15 13.47
C GLY A 262 -11.19 25.71 13.42
N ILE A 263 -9.86 25.54 13.36
CA ILE A 263 -9.22 24.20 13.40
C ILE A 263 -9.59 23.46 14.70
N LEU A 264 -9.51 24.13 15.85
CA LEU A 264 -9.90 23.52 17.13
C LEU A 264 -11.37 23.07 17.13
N SER A 265 -12.26 23.84 16.51
CA SER A 265 -13.66 23.50 16.37
C SER A 265 -13.84 22.26 15.47
N ALA A 266 -13.13 22.20 14.34
CA ALA A 266 -13.13 21.03 13.44
C ALA A 266 -12.57 19.76 14.14
N VAL A 267 -11.49 19.91 14.92
CA VAL A 267 -10.94 18.79 15.73
C VAL A 267 -11.97 18.28 16.76
N LYS A 268 -12.68 19.16 17.46
CA LYS A 268 -13.73 18.76 18.39
C LYS A 268 -14.88 17.99 17.70
N VAL A 269 -15.22 18.38 16.48
CA VAL A 269 -16.22 17.68 15.66
C VAL A 269 -15.69 16.31 15.27
N LEU A 270 -14.48 16.23 14.74
CA LEU A 270 -13.82 14.99 14.32
C LEU A 270 -13.78 13.95 15.46
N LEU A 271 -13.48 14.38 16.69
CA LEU A 271 -13.43 13.50 17.87
C LEU A 271 -14.80 12.99 18.31
N LYS A 272 -15.90 13.63 17.90
CA LYS A 272 -17.27 13.21 18.23
C LYS A 272 -17.93 12.37 17.13
N GLU A 273 -17.43 12.43 15.91
CA GLU A 273 -17.95 11.64 14.80
C GLU A 273 -17.51 10.16 14.90
N PRO A 274 -18.40 9.20 14.58
CA PRO A 274 -18.01 7.82 14.38
C PRO A 274 -16.88 7.76 13.33
N ASN A 275 -15.76 7.17 13.70
CA ASN A 275 -14.57 7.14 12.84
C ASN A 275 -13.85 5.82 12.98
N THR A 276 -13.75 5.09 11.86
CA THR A 276 -13.12 3.77 11.84
C THR A 276 -11.65 3.77 12.30
N LEU A 277 -10.93 4.90 12.14
CA LEU A 277 -9.57 5.03 12.65
C LEU A 277 -9.55 5.01 14.19
N PHE A 278 -10.42 5.79 14.83
CA PHE A 278 -10.51 5.85 16.29
C PHE A 278 -11.10 4.58 16.88
N ASP A 279 -12.05 3.95 16.18
CA ASP A 279 -12.62 2.66 16.57
C ASP A 279 -11.55 1.57 16.55
N ASP A 280 -10.72 1.49 15.50
CA ASP A 280 -9.59 0.57 15.40
C ASP A 280 -8.53 0.85 16.48
N MET A 281 -8.21 2.11 16.76
CA MET A 281 -7.29 2.48 17.84
C MET A 281 -7.84 2.07 19.20
N THR A 282 -9.12 2.35 19.47
CA THR A 282 -9.79 1.99 20.71
C THR A 282 -9.79 0.47 20.91
N LYS A 283 -10.12 -0.29 19.86
CA LYS A 283 -10.08 -1.76 19.89
C LYS A 283 -8.68 -2.26 20.23
N LYS A 284 -7.64 -1.76 19.56
CA LYS A 284 -6.24 -2.13 19.85
C LYS A 284 -5.83 -1.82 21.30
N LEU A 285 -6.28 -0.68 21.85
CA LEU A 285 -6.00 -0.33 23.24
C LEU A 285 -6.73 -1.25 24.23
N LEU A 286 -7.93 -1.73 23.88
CA LEU A 286 -8.65 -2.70 24.70
C LEU A 286 -8.01 -4.08 24.63
N ASP A 287 -7.50 -4.48 23.47
CA ASP A 287 -6.81 -5.76 23.26
C ASP A 287 -5.40 -5.78 23.91
N HIS A 288 -4.81 -4.59 24.19
CA HIS A 288 -3.47 -4.44 24.79
C HIS A 288 -3.49 -3.53 26.03
N PRO A 289 -3.91 -4.03 27.22
CA PRO A 289 -4.04 -3.21 28.44
C PRO A 289 -2.78 -2.46 28.86
N GLN A 290 -1.61 -3.05 28.63
CA GLN A 290 -0.30 -2.41 28.92
C GLN A 290 -0.09 -1.13 28.10
N LEU A 291 -0.48 -1.15 26.81
CA LEU A 291 -0.40 0.02 25.94
C LEU A 291 -1.35 1.13 26.41
N LYS A 292 -2.56 0.74 26.86
CA LYS A 292 -3.52 1.67 27.44
C LYS A 292 -2.98 2.35 28.70
N GLU A 293 -2.35 1.59 29.59
CA GLU A 293 -1.74 2.11 30.82
C GLU A 293 -0.58 3.08 30.52
N MET A 294 0.28 2.75 29.55
CA MET A 294 1.35 3.65 29.11
C MET A 294 0.81 4.99 28.61
N LEU A 295 -0.27 4.99 27.80
CA LEU A 295 -0.89 6.22 27.29
C LEU A 295 -1.59 7.05 28.34
N GLN A 296 -2.09 6.43 29.41
CA GLN A 296 -2.70 7.15 30.54
C GLN A 296 -1.69 7.85 31.45
N ASN A 297 -0.40 7.46 31.34
CA ASN A 297 0.67 8.01 32.15
C ASN A 297 1.48 9.11 31.42
N ILE A 298 1.09 9.48 30.20
CA ILE A 298 1.62 10.62 29.43
C ILE A 298 0.73 11.85 29.65
#